data_a488c15e0474ff62e4ce06799a96630c
#
_entry.id   a488c15e0474ff62e4ce06799a96630c
#
_cell.length_a   1.000
_cell.length_b   1.000
_cell.length_c   1.000
_cell.angle_alpha   90.00
_cell.angle_beta   90.00
_cell.angle_gamma   90.00
#
_symmetry.space_group_name_H-M   'P 1'
#
loop_
_entity.id
_entity.type
_entity.pdbx_description
1 polymer ?
#
loop_
_entity_poly.entity_id
_entity_poly.type
_entity_poly.pdbx_seq_one_letter_code
_entity_poly.pdbx_strand_id
1 'polypeptide(L)'
;MTDKTANQMWGGRFAAGPDAIMEAINASIGFDRRMAAQDIAGSRAHAAMLAATGVISDSDAEAIGEGLLTVLSEIEAGDFEFSTALEDIHMNVEARLKDLIGAPAGRLHTGRSRNDQVATDFRLWVRDQLDAAEGGLLALIRALLGQAEAGADWVMPGFTHLQTAQPVTWGHHMMAYVEMFGRDLSRMRDARARMNESPLGAAALAGTSFPIDREMTAKALGFDRPAANSLDAVSDRDFALEFLGASSICAMHLSRMAEELVIWSSAQFRFVALSDRFSTGSSIMPQKKNPDAAELIRAKVGRIFGANTALMMVMKGLPLTYSKDMQEDKEQVFDAADNLMLALAAMEGMVRDMSANRDSLAAAAGSGFSTATDLADWLVRVLGMPFRDAHHVTGSLVALAEGRGRDLPDLTLDDMQSVHAEITDDVFTVLGVENSVNSRMSYGGTAPAQVRAQIERWKSLLE
;
A
#
# COMPACT_ATOMS: atom_id res chain seq x y z
N MET A 1 6.87 38.62 -38.79
CA MET A 1 6.43 37.26 -38.51
C MET A 1 6.10 37.21 -37.04
N THR A 2 4.85 37.33 -36.67
CA THR A 2 4.41 37.23 -35.27
C THR A 2 4.53 35.76 -34.85
N ASP A 3 5.37 35.58 -33.83
CA ASP A 3 5.63 34.29 -33.24
C ASP A 3 4.29 33.69 -32.71
N LYS A 4 3.74 32.69 -33.36
CA LYS A 4 2.46 32.05 -33.01
C LYS A 4 2.57 31.08 -31.80
N THR A 5 3.73 31.05 -31.14
CA THR A 5 4.05 30.12 -30.06
C THR A 5 3.85 30.71 -28.65
N ALA A 6 3.57 31.99 -28.49
CA ALA A 6 3.33 32.57 -27.18
C ALA A 6 1.94 32.21 -26.65
N ASN A 7 1.90 31.70 -25.43
CA ASN A 7 0.67 31.41 -24.70
C ASN A 7 -0.23 32.65 -24.59
N GLN A 8 -1.33 32.68 -25.36
CA GLN A 8 -2.25 33.82 -25.42
C GLN A 8 -3.25 33.92 -24.26
N MET A 9 -3.24 32.94 -23.32
CA MET A 9 -4.16 32.95 -22.17
C MET A 9 -3.97 34.12 -21.22
N TRP A 10 -2.77 34.71 -21.15
CA TRP A 10 -2.44 35.88 -20.32
C TRP A 10 -2.65 37.23 -21.08
N GLY A 11 -3.40 37.20 -22.17
CA GLY A 11 -3.58 38.32 -23.07
C GLY A 11 -4.07 39.60 -22.40
N GLY A 12 -3.66 40.74 -22.98
CA GLY A 12 -4.17 42.06 -22.65
C GLY A 12 -3.34 42.86 -21.62
N ARG A 13 -2.67 42.23 -20.65
CA ARG A 13 -1.86 42.95 -19.65
C ARG A 13 -0.34 42.79 -19.85
N PHE A 14 0.08 41.68 -20.43
CA PHE A 14 1.49 41.35 -20.62
C PHE A 14 1.96 41.82 -22.02
N ALA A 15 3.09 42.50 -22.08
CA ALA A 15 3.64 43.05 -23.32
C ALA A 15 4.55 42.06 -24.07
N ALA A 16 4.99 40.99 -23.41
CA ALA A 16 5.85 39.95 -23.99
C ALA A 16 5.43 38.55 -23.47
N GLY A 17 5.77 37.51 -24.23
CA GLY A 17 5.66 36.12 -23.76
C GLY A 17 6.65 35.79 -22.65
N PRO A 18 6.47 34.67 -21.93
CA PRO A 18 7.38 34.22 -20.90
C PRO A 18 8.78 33.88 -21.47
N ASP A 19 9.81 34.01 -20.64
CA ASP A 19 11.15 33.53 -20.95
C ASP A 19 11.15 31.97 -21.00
N ALA A 20 12.01 31.40 -21.81
CA ALA A 20 12.11 29.95 -21.97
C ALA A 20 12.35 29.20 -20.65
N ILE A 21 13.10 29.80 -19.70
CA ILE A 21 13.31 29.19 -18.39
C ILE A 21 12.04 29.28 -17.53
N MET A 22 11.22 30.33 -17.70
CA MET A 22 9.93 30.44 -17.04
C MET A 22 8.93 29.43 -17.60
N GLU A 23 8.93 29.18 -18.91
CA GLU A 23 8.14 28.09 -19.50
C GLU A 23 8.55 26.72 -18.93
N ALA A 24 9.86 26.44 -18.86
CA ALA A 24 10.38 25.18 -18.38
C ALA A 24 10.07 24.91 -16.90
N ILE A 25 10.18 25.92 -16.02
CA ILE A 25 9.89 25.74 -14.58
C ILE A 25 8.38 25.69 -14.30
N ASN A 26 7.57 26.29 -15.17
CA ASN A 26 6.13 26.39 -14.98
C ASN A 26 5.37 25.18 -15.56
N ALA A 27 5.96 24.49 -16.54
CA ALA A 27 5.31 23.38 -17.24
C ALA A 27 5.16 22.14 -16.35
N SER A 28 3.94 21.63 -16.24
CA SER A 28 3.58 20.42 -15.51
C SER A 28 3.17 19.25 -16.42
N ILE A 29 3.01 19.50 -17.73
CA ILE A 29 2.54 18.48 -18.68
C ILE A 29 3.40 17.20 -18.69
N GLY A 30 4.66 17.28 -18.31
CA GLY A 30 5.57 16.13 -18.19
C GLY A 30 5.05 15.04 -17.25
N PHE A 31 4.32 15.42 -16.21
CA PHE A 31 3.80 14.51 -15.20
C PHE A 31 2.27 14.56 -15.07
N ASP A 32 1.61 15.73 -15.20
CA ASP A 32 0.17 15.87 -14.93
C ASP A 32 -0.72 15.28 -16.04
N ARG A 33 -0.17 14.97 -17.23
CA ARG A 33 -0.83 14.19 -18.28
C ARG A 33 -1.42 12.87 -17.78
N ARG A 34 -0.95 12.37 -16.63
CA ARG A 34 -1.48 11.19 -15.96
C ARG A 34 -2.90 11.38 -15.42
N MET A 35 -3.36 12.62 -15.31
CA MET A 35 -4.72 12.95 -14.86
C MET A 35 -5.68 13.24 -16.04
N ALA A 36 -5.29 12.98 -17.27
CA ALA A 36 -6.12 13.29 -18.45
C ALA A 36 -7.54 12.72 -18.39
N ALA A 37 -7.68 11.47 -17.92
CA ALA A 37 -8.99 10.83 -17.78
C ALA A 37 -9.87 11.53 -16.74
N GLN A 38 -9.26 11.95 -15.61
CA GLN A 38 -9.94 12.65 -14.52
C GLN A 38 -10.34 14.07 -14.94
N ASP A 39 -9.45 14.80 -15.63
CA ASP A 39 -9.77 16.13 -16.19
C ASP A 39 -10.94 16.07 -17.17
N ILE A 40 -10.91 15.11 -18.07
CA ILE A 40 -11.99 14.92 -19.06
C ILE A 40 -13.31 14.54 -18.38
N ALA A 41 -13.26 13.66 -17.37
CA ALA A 41 -14.46 13.30 -16.59
C ALA A 41 -15.03 14.51 -15.84
N GLY A 42 -14.17 15.29 -15.15
CA GLY A 42 -14.54 16.54 -14.48
C GLY A 42 -15.14 17.57 -15.43
N SER A 43 -14.50 17.78 -16.57
CA SER A 43 -14.93 18.72 -17.60
C SER A 43 -16.27 18.32 -18.22
N ARG A 44 -16.51 17.05 -18.48
CA ARG A 44 -17.81 16.54 -18.98
C ARG A 44 -18.93 16.74 -17.96
N ALA A 45 -18.68 16.42 -16.70
CA ALA A 45 -19.63 16.63 -15.61
C ALA A 45 -19.98 18.12 -15.46
N HIS A 46 -18.97 18.99 -15.58
CA HIS A 46 -19.14 20.43 -15.54
C HIS A 46 -19.99 20.96 -16.72
N ALA A 47 -19.69 20.57 -17.95
CA ALA A 47 -20.44 20.98 -19.13
C ALA A 47 -21.91 20.55 -19.06
N ALA A 48 -22.19 19.31 -18.65
CA ALA A 48 -23.54 18.80 -18.46
C ALA A 48 -24.32 19.60 -17.41
N MET A 49 -23.68 19.96 -16.30
CA MET A 49 -24.26 20.81 -15.26
C MET A 49 -24.54 22.23 -15.76
N LEU A 50 -23.63 22.85 -16.51
CA LEU A 50 -23.83 24.18 -17.08
C LEU A 50 -25.05 24.22 -18.01
N ALA A 51 -25.28 23.19 -18.81
CA ALA A 51 -26.49 23.08 -19.65
C ALA A 51 -27.75 22.90 -18.79
N ALA A 52 -27.74 21.96 -17.84
CA ALA A 52 -28.86 21.70 -16.94
C ALA A 52 -29.30 22.94 -16.14
N THR A 53 -28.36 23.85 -15.84
CA THR A 53 -28.62 25.11 -15.15
C THR A 53 -28.88 26.31 -16.10
N GLY A 54 -28.89 26.07 -17.42
CA GLY A 54 -29.18 27.08 -18.45
C GLY A 54 -28.05 28.09 -18.66
N VAL A 55 -26.84 27.81 -18.24
CA VAL A 55 -25.66 28.66 -18.43
C VAL A 55 -25.10 28.54 -19.85
N ILE A 56 -25.13 27.34 -20.41
CA ILE A 56 -24.83 27.07 -21.83
C ILE A 56 -25.98 26.32 -22.48
N SER A 57 -26.00 26.24 -23.81
CA SER A 57 -27.03 25.45 -24.52
C SER A 57 -26.75 23.95 -24.43
N ASP A 58 -27.80 23.13 -24.55
CA ASP A 58 -27.68 21.67 -24.62
C ASP A 58 -26.77 21.25 -25.80
N SER A 59 -26.87 21.91 -26.95
CA SER A 59 -26.04 21.64 -28.12
C SER A 59 -24.53 21.95 -27.86
N ASP A 60 -24.22 22.97 -27.07
CA ASP A 60 -22.83 23.24 -26.69
C ASP A 60 -22.30 22.16 -25.74
N ALA A 61 -23.09 21.73 -24.76
CA ALA A 61 -22.71 20.70 -23.81
C ALA A 61 -22.51 19.34 -24.50
N GLU A 62 -23.37 18.99 -25.46
CA GLU A 62 -23.24 17.78 -26.29
C GLU A 62 -21.95 17.82 -27.11
N ALA A 63 -21.70 18.92 -27.84
CA ALA A 63 -20.48 19.07 -28.63
C ALA A 63 -19.20 19.00 -27.74
N ILE A 64 -19.20 19.66 -26.57
CA ILE A 64 -18.11 19.59 -25.60
C ILE A 64 -17.93 18.15 -25.11
N GLY A 65 -19.02 17.46 -24.73
CA GLY A 65 -18.96 16.11 -24.20
C GLY A 65 -18.40 15.08 -25.19
N GLU A 66 -18.83 15.16 -26.46
CA GLU A 66 -18.33 14.29 -27.55
C GLU A 66 -16.88 14.65 -27.93
N GLY A 67 -16.58 15.95 -28.04
CA GLY A 67 -15.21 16.40 -28.32
C GLY A 67 -14.21 15.94 -27.26
N LEU A 68 -14.58 16.01 -25.97
CA LEU A 68 -13.73 15.52 -24.87
C LEU A 68 -13.52 14.01 -24.91
N LEU A 69 -14.52 13.22 -25.31
CA LEU A 69 -14.35 11.77 -25.51
C LEU A 69 -13.42 11.46 -26.68
N THR A 70 -13.46 12.27 -27.74
CA THR A 70 -12.53 12.14 -28.86
C THR A 70 -11.10 12.42 -28.40
N VAL A 71 -10.89 13.48 -27.60
CA VAL A 71 -9.57 13.80 -27.03
C VAL A 71 -9.07 12.65 -26.14
N LEU A 72 -9.93 12.09 -25.29
CA LEU A 72 -9.55 10.95 -24.44
C LEU A 72 -9.11 9.75 -25.29
N SER A 73 -9.88 9.42 -26.34
CA SER A 73 -9.53 8.32 -27.24
C SER A 73 -8.19 8.54 -27.96
N GLU A 74 -7.88 9.77 -28.37
CA GLU A 74 -6.57 10.12 -28.95
C GLU A 74 -5.43 9.92 -27.95
N ILE A 75 -5.64 10.31 -26.68
CA ILE A 75 -4.66 10.14 -25.60
C ILE A 75 -4.41 8.65 -25.31
N GLU A 76 -5.47 7.86 -25.19
CA GLU A 76 -5.40 6.43 -24.91
C GLU A 76 -4.77 5.64 -26.06
N ALA A 77 -5.01 6.06 -27.30
CA ALA A 77 -4.38 5.47 -28.48
C ALA A 77 -2.90 5.86 -28.65
N GLY A 78 -2.42 6.88 -27.92
CA GLY A 78 -1.08 7.43 -28.08
C GLY A 78 -0.91 8.36 -29.28
N ASP A 79 -2.01 8.79 -29.90
CA ASP A 79 -2.04 9.67 -31.06
C ASP A 79 -2.07 11.16 -30.69
N PHE A 80 -2.22 11.47 -29.40
CA PHE A 80 -2.29 12.84 -28.89
C PHE A 80 -0.88 13.43 -28.72
N GLU A 81 -0.62 14.58 -29.33
CA GLU A 81 0.65 15.30 -29.20
C GLU A 81 0.59 16.33 -28.06
N PHE A 82 1.30 16.09 -26.97
CA PHE A 82 1.40 17.02 -25.85
C PHE A 82 2.39 18.14 -26.14
N SER A 83 1.98 19.37 -25.84
CA SER A 83 2.82 20.57 -26.02
C SER A 83 3.21 21.19 -24.69
N THR A 84 4.53 21.34 -24.44
CA THR A 84 5.06 22.05 -23.27
C THR A 84 4.70 23.53 -23.27
N ALA A 85 4.53 24.14 -24.44
CA ALA A 85 4.08 25.54 -24.58
C ALA A 85 2.64 25.76 -24.05
N LEU A 86 1.88 24.66 -23.88
CA LEU A 86 0.54 24.67 -23.28
C LEU A 86 0.55 24.31 -21.79
N GLU A 87 1.69 24.40 -21.13
CA GLU A 87 1.92 24.33 -19.69
C GLU A 87 1.44 23.00 -19.03
N ASP A 88 0.13 22.73 -19.01
CA ASP A 88 -0.51 21.65 -18.26
C ASP A 88 -1.44 20.78 -19.12
N ILE A 89 -1.92 19.67 -18.57
CA ILE A 89 -2.87 18.77 -19.25
C ILE A 89 -4.17 19.49 -19.61
N HIS A 90 -4.64 20.39 -18.77
CA HIS A 90 -5.89 21.09 -18.95
C HIS A 90 -5.86 21.98 -20.20
N MET A 91 -4.77 22.75 -20.38
CA MET A 91 -4.59 23.58 -21.58
C MET A 91 -4.39 22.75 -22.84
N ASN A 92 -3.69 21.62 -22.75
CA ASN A 92 -3.54 20.71 -23.88
C ASN A 92 -4.88 20.15 -24.31
N VAL A 93 -5.73 19.69 -23.38
CA VAL A 93 -7.08 19.20 -23.63
C VAL A 93 -7.98 20.30 -24.20
N GLU A 94 -7.99 21.51 -23.58
CA GLU A 94 -8.80 22.65 -24.04
C GLU A 94 -8.40 23.12 -25.45
N ALA A 95 -7.10 23.16 -25.76
CA ALA A 95 -6.63 23.53 -27.10
C ALA A 95 -7.09 22.53 -28.16
N ARG A 96 -6.92 21.21 -27.88
CA ARG A 96 -7.36 20.18 -28.82
C ARG A 96 -8.87 20.15 -28.98
N LEU A 97 -9.63 20.33 -27.90
CA LEU A 97 -11.08 20.47 -27.94
C LEU A 97 -11.50 21.62 -28.83
N LYS A 98 -10.83 22.78 -28.73
CA LYS A 98 -11.10 23.95 -29.59
C LYS A 98 -10.85 23.65 -31.07
N ASP A 99 -9.80 22.89 -31.38
CA ASP A 99 -9.50 22.48 -32.77
C ASP A 99 -10.58 21.57 -33.32
N LEU A 100 -11.20 20.70 -32.50
CA LEU A 100 -12.23 19.75 -32.90
C LEU A 100 -13.60 20.41 -33.07
N ILE A 101 -14.01 21.25 -32.10
CA ILE A 101 -15.42 21.74 -32.05
C ILE A 101 -15.55 23.26 -32.21
N GLY A 102 -14.47 24.00 -32.26
CA GLY A 102 -14.46 25.45 -32.46
C GLY A 102 -15.02 26.27 -31.28
N ALA A 103 -15.97 27.18 -31.57
CA ALA A 103 -16.49 28.15 -30.61
C ALA A 103 -17.13 27.56 -29.33
N PRO A 104 -17.86 26.44 -29.35
CA PRO A 104 -18.41 25.82 -28.14
C PRO A 104 -17.35 25.51 -27.06
N ALA A 105 -16.11 25.14 -27.45
CA ALA A 105 -15.04 24.84 -26.52
C ALA A 105 -14.74 25.96 -25.52
N GLY A 106 -14.83 27.22 -25.99
CA GLY A 106 -14.58 28.39 -25.13
C GLY A 106 -15.61 28.60 -24.01
N ARG A 107 -16.72 27.87 -24.02
CA ARG A 107 -17.77 27.94 -22.96
C ARG A 107 -17.52 26.99 -21.82
N LEU A 108 -16.67 25.96 -22.00
CA LEU A 108 -16.38 24.97 -20.99
C LEU A 108 -15.83 25.57 -19.68
N HIS A 109 -15.06 26.64 -19.76
CA HIS A 109 -14.43 27.25 -18.58
C HIS A 109 -15.36 28.18 -17.79
N THR A 110 -16.63 28.34 -18.20
CA THR A 110 -17.59 29.23 -17.53
C THR A 110 -17.86 28.78 -16.09
N GLY A 111 -17.71 29.71 -15.13
CA GLY A 111 -17.93 29.43 -13.71
C GLY A 111 -16.89 28.50 -13.05
N ARG A 112 -15.78 28.20 -13.70
CA ARG A 112 -14.70 27.33 -13.23
C ARG A 112 -13.37 28.10 -13.20
N SER A 113 -12.48 27.68 -12.33
CA SER A 113 -11.07 28.08 -12.29
C SER A 113 -10.16 26.88 -12.51
N ARG A 114 -8.91 27.15 -12.89
CA ARG A 114 -7.88 26.10 -12.88
C ARG A 114 -7.69 25.51 -11.48
N ASN A 115 -7.92 26.29 -10.42
CA ASN A 115 -7.74 25.83 -9.04
C ASN A 115 -8.71 24.70 -8.64
N ASP A 116 -10.01 24.87 -8.87
CA ASP A 116 -10.98 23.82 -8.55
C ASP A 116 -10.95 22.65 -9.55
N GLN A 117 -10.57 22.92 -10.80
CA GLN A 117 -10.33 21.88 -11.81
C GLN A 117 -9.21 20.95 -11.38
N VAL A 118 -8.00 21.45 -11.17
CA VAL A 118 -6.84 20.63 -10.79
C VAL A 118 -7.03 19.92 -9.44
N ALA A 119 -7.69 20.58 -8.48
CA ALA A 119 -8.00 19.96 -7.19
C ALA A 119 -8.97 18.76 -7.35
N THR A 120 -9.96 18.87 -8.25
CA THR A 120 -10.89 17.80 -8.58
C THR A 120 -10.18 16.63 -9.24
N ASP A 121 -9.37 16.91 -10.25
CA ASP A 121 -8.68 15.88 -11.04
C ASP A 121 -7.68 15.12 -10.20
N PHE A 122 -6.90 15.82 -9.38
CA PHE A 122 -5.93 15.19 -8.48
C PHE A 122 -6.63 14.37 -7.40
N ARG A 123 -7.75 14.83 -6.86
CA ARG A 123 -8.55 14.08 -5.90
C ARG A 123 -9.15 12.83 -6.52
N LEU A 124 -9.69 12.90 -7.74
CA LEU A 124 -10.17 11.74 -8.49
C LEU A 124 -9.04 10.73 -8.73
N TRP A 125 -7.87 11.21 -9.16
CA TRP A 125 -6.71 10.35 -9.40
C TRP A 125 -6.25 9.62 -8.13
N VAL A 126 -6.12 10.32 -7.00
CA VAL A 126 -5.75 9.70 -5.71
C VAL A 126 -6.81 8.69 -5.26
N ARG A 127 -8.09 8.97 -5.50
CA ARG A 127 -9.18 8.02 -5.23
C ARG A 127 -9.01 6.72 -6.01
N ASP A 128 -8.69 6.84 -7.30
CA ASP A 128 -8.43 5.68 -8.16
C ASP A 128 -7.21 4.87 -7.65
N GLN A 129 -6.18 5.54 -7.11
CA GLN A 129 -5.03 4.85 -6.52
C GLN A 129 -5.37 4.15 -5.19
N LEU A 130 -6.24 4.74 -4.37
CA LEU A 130 -6.73 4.08 -3.16
C LEU A 130 -7.53 2.82 -3.50
N ASP A 131 -8.40 2.88 -4.51
CA ASP A 131 -9.17 1.75 -5.01
C ASP A 131 -8.24 0.65 -5.59
N ALA A 132 -7.18 1.03 -6.30
CA ALA A 132 -6.16 0.10 -6.81
C ALA A 132 -5.34 -0.54 -5.67
N ALA A 133 -4.95 0.25 -4.65
CA ALA A 133 -4.23 -0.24 -3.48
C ALA A 133 -5.07 -1.23 -2.67
N GLU A 134 -6.36 -0.97 -2.50
CA GLU A 134 -7.32 -1.91 -1.90
C GLU A 134 -7.31 -3.23 -2.67
N GLY A 135 -7.42 -3.21 -4.00
CA GLY A 135 -7.37 -4.40 -4.83
C GLY A 135 -6.07 -5.19 -4.66
N GLY A 136 -4.92 -4.50 -4.65
CA GLY A 136 -3.61 -5.11 -4.43
C GLY A 136 -3.46 -5.75 -3.04
N LEU A 137 -3.94 -5.08 -1.99
CA LEU A 137 -3.94 -5.60 -0.63
C LEU A 137 -4.85 -6.82 -0.49
N LEU A 138 -6.04 -6.80 -1.07
CA LEU A 138 -6.94 -7.95 -1.08
C LEU A 138 -6.32 -9.17 -1.78
N ALA A 139 -5.61 -8.97 -2.88
CA ALA A 139 -4.91 -10.04 -3.59
C ALA A 139 -3.78 -10.64 -2.72
N LEU A 140 -2.96 -9.79 -2.09
CA LEU A 140 -1.89 -10.21 -1.19
C LEU A 140 -2.44 -10.97 0.04
N ILE A 141 -3.51 -10.47 0.67
CA ILE A 141 -4.15 -11.14 1.81
C ILE A 141 -4.65 -12.52 1.40
N ARG A 142 -5.28 -12.66 0.22
CA ARG A 142 -5.73 -13.97 -0.28
C ARG A 142 -4.56 -14.93 -0.53
N ALA A 143 -3.45 -14.47 -1.07
CA ALA A 143 -2.25 -15.28 -1.26
C ALA A 143 -1.68 -15.77 0.09
N LEU A 144 -1.61 -14.88 1.10
CA LEU A 144 -1.19 -15.22 2.45
C LEU A 144 -2.12 -16.21 3.13
N LEU A 145 -3.43 -16.06 2.97
CA LEU A 145 -4.43 -17.02 3.47
C LEU A 145 -4.23 -18.41 2.85
N GLY A 146 -3.93 -18.48 1.55
CA GLY A 146 -3.59 -19.74 0.89
C GLY A 146 -2.37 -20.42 1.50
N GLN A 147 -1.30 -19.68 1.77
CA GLN A 147 -0.11 -20.18 2.46
C GLN A 147 -0.41 -20.59 3.90
N ALA A 148 -1.22 -19.80 4.62
CA ALA A 148 -1.61 -20.11 5.99
C ALA A 148 -2.45 -21.38 6.08
N GLU A 149 -3.37 -21.59 5.15
CA GLU A 149 -4.23 -22.78 5.09
C GLU A 149 -3.42 -24.05 4.79
N ALA A 150 -2.51 -23.97 3.81
CA ALA A 150 -1.63 -25.08 3.45
C ALA A 150 -0.73 -25.51 4.61
N GLY A 151 -0.22 -24.56 5.38
CA GLY A 151 0.73 -24.80 6.47
C GLY A 151 0.17 -24.53 7.87
N ALA A 152 -1.13 -24.69 8.07
CA ALA A 152 -1.77 -24.41 9.38
C ALA A 152 -1.20 -25.26 10.53
N ASP A 153 -0.62 -26.40 10.23
CA ASP A 153 -0.02 -27.35 11.17
C ASP A 153 1.48 -27.60 10.94
N TRP A 154 2.13 -26.90 10.00
CA TRP A 154 3.58 -27.07 9.78
C TRP A 154 4.34 -26.32 10.86
N VAL A 155 5.06 -27.07 11.68
CA VAL A 155 5.87 -26.48 12.74
C VAL A 155 7.06 -25.73 12.16
N MET A 156 7.32 -24.54 12.68
CA MET A 156 8.49 -23.73 12.37
C MET A 156 9.04 -23.05 13.62
N PRO A 157 10.31 -22.63 13.63
CA PRO A 157 10.85 -21.89 14.75
C PRO A 157 10.19 -20.49 14.81
N GLY A 158 9.74 -20.08 15.99
CA GLY A 158 9.50 -18.69 16.30
C GLY A 158 10.80 -18.00 16.72
N PHE A 159 10.99 -16.75 16.32
CA PHE A 159 12.21 -16.01 16.62
C PHE A 159 11.94 -14.77 17.47
N THR A 160 12.83 -14.55 18.45
CA THR A 160 13.05 -13.24 19.08
C THR A 160 14.54 -12.93 18.99
N HIS A 161 14.91 -11.70 18.65
CA HIS A 161 16.31 -11.31 18.44
C HIS A 161 17.06 -12.16 17.39
N LEU A 162 16.34 -12.72 16.42
CA LEU A 162 16.83 -13.74 15.47
C LEU A 162 17.38 -15.02 16.16
N GLN A 163 17.07 -15.23 17.42
CA GLN A 163 17.34 -16.48 18.14
C GLN A 163 16.09 -17.35 18.16
N THR A 164 16.26 -18.67 17.99
CA THR A 164 15.15 -19.62 18.15
C THR A 164 14.53 -19.46 19.53
N ALA A 165 13.24 -19.25 19.55
CA ALA A 165 12.43 -19.11 20.76
C ALA A 165 11.46 -20.28 20.89
N GLN A 166 10.16 -20.01 20.96
CA GLN A 166 9.14 -21.07 21.01
C GLN A 166 8.74 -21.51 19.60
N PRO A 167 8.36 -22.79 19.40
CA PRO A 167 7.80 -23.24 18.14
C PRO A 167 6.48 -22.53 17.84
N VAL A 168 6.26 -22.22 16.57
CA VAL A 168 4.99 -21.71 16.02
C VAL A 168 4.60 -22.55 14.80
N THR A 169 3.48 -22.26 14.13
CA THR A 169 3.20 -22.86 12.83
C THR A 169 3.45 -21.86 11.71
N TRP A 170 3.76 -22.38 10.51
CA TRP A 170 3.84 -21.61 9.28
C TRP A 170 2.56 -20.80 9.05
N GLY A 171 1.40 -21.45 9.22
CA GLY A 171 0.11 -20.79 9.09
C GLY A 171 -0.06 -19.62 10.07
N HIS A 172 0.37 -19.81 11.33
CA HIS A 172 0.34 -18.73 12.33
C HIS A 172 1.19 -17.54 11.92
N HIS A 173 2.39 -17.80 11.40
CA HIS A 173 3.29 -16.75 10.92
C HIS A 173 2.69 -15.98 9.73
N MET A 174 2.12 -16.69 8.74
CA MET A 174 1.43 -16.05 7.61
C MET A 174 0.23 -15.22 8.07
N MET A 175 -0.54 -15.70 9.06
CA MET A 175 -1.66 -14.95 9.63
C MET A 175 -1.23 -13.66 10.32
N ALA A 176 -0.02 -13.56 10.85
CA ALA A 176 0.50 -12.30 11.39
C ALA A 176 0.59 -11.21 10.29
N TYR A 177 1.01 -11.57 9.08
CA TYR A 177 1.02 -10.66 7.93
C TYR A 177 -0.39 -10.36 7.40
N VAL A 178 -1.29 -11.32 7.43
CA VAL A 178 -2.72 -11.07 7.11
C VAL A 178 -3.28 -9.99 8.04
N GLU A 179 -3.00 -10.03 9.34
CA GLU A 179 -3.43 -9.01 10.30
C GLU A 179 -2.79 -7.64 10.02
N MET A 180 -1.52 -7.60 9.61
CA MET A 180 -0.83 -6.35 9.25
C MET A 180 -1.47 -5.70 8.03
N PHE A 181 -1.58 -6.46 6.91
CA PHE A 181 -2.16 -5.94 5.66
C PHE A 181 -3.66 -5.68 5.75
N GLY A 182 -4.36 -6.40 6.63
CA GLY A 182 -5.75 -6.09 6.96
C GLY A 182 -5.93 -4.72 7.62
N ARG A 183 -5.02 -4.32 8.49
CA ARG A 183 -4.99 -2.95 9.04
C ARG A 183 -4.64 -1.90 7.97
N ASP A 184 -3.78 -2.26 7.00
CA ASP A 184 -3.47 -1.36 5.89
C ASP A 184 -4.67 -1.19 4.95
N LEU A 185 -5.38 -2.28 4.67
CA LEU A 185 -6.65 -2.26 3.93
C LEU A 185 -7.67 -1.32 4.59
N SER A 186 -7.82 -1.39 5.91
CA SER A 186 -8.71 -0.49 6.66
C SER A 186 -8.26 0.98 6.51
N ARG A 187 -6.95 1.27 6.59
CA ARG A 187 -6.43 2.64 6.39
C ARG A 187 -6.74 3.19 5.00
N MET A 188 -6.56 2.38 3.95
CA MET A 188 -6.87 2.81 2.57
C MET A 188 -8.36 3.11 2.40
N ARG A 189 -9.24 2.25 2.95
CA ARG A 189 -10.69 2.45 2.96
C ARG A 189 -11.10 3.71 3.72
N ASP A 190 -10.52 3.94 4.88
CA ASP A 190 -10.78 5.12 5.70
C ASP A 190 -10.33 6.41 4.99
N ALA A 191 -9.15 6.41 4.39
CA ALA A 191 -8.63 7.53 3.59
C ALA A 191 -9.56 7.81 2.40
N ARG A 192 -9.98 6.78 1.71
CA ARG A 192 -10.91 6.86 0.56
C ARG A 192 -12.27 7.44 0.97
N ALA A 193 -12.80 7.04 2.12
CA ALA A 193 -14.06 7.57 2.62
C ALA A 193 -13.97 9.05 3.00
N ARG A 194 -12.90 9.46 3.70
CA ARG A 194 -12.72 10.86 4.12
C ARG A 194 -12.51 11.81 2.96
N MET A 195 -11.78 11.39 1.93
CA MET A 195 -11.45 12.24 0.79
C MET A 195 -12.59 12.45 -0.20
N ASN A 196 -13.71 11.72 -0.09
CA ASN A 196 -14.73 11.64 -1.15
C ASN A 196 -15.67 12.86 -1.20
N GLU A 197 -15.09 14.06 -1.22
CA GLU A 197 -15.78 15.36 -1.35
C GLU A 197 -15.30 16.10 -2.61
N SER A 198 -16.25 16.68 -3.38
CA SER A 198 -15.95 17.35 -4.65
C SER A 198 -15.52 18.82 -4.46
N PRO A 199 -14.32 19.21 -4.90
CA PRO A 199 -13.95 20.63 -4.92
C PRO A 199 -14.58 21.41 -6.08
N LEU A 200 -15.08 20.75 -7.13
CA LEU A 200 -15.57 21.39 -8.34
C LEU A 200 -16.72 22.37 -8.04
N GLY A 201 -16.61 23.58 -8.63
CA GLY A 201 -17.52 24.68 -8.37
C GLY A 201 -17.09 25.63 -7.23
N ALA A 202 -15.94 25.34 -6.59
CA ALA A 202 -15.30 26.29 -5.67
C ALA A 202 -14.66 27.48 -6.43
N ALA A 203 -14.51 27.35 -7.74
CA ALA A 203 -13.80 28.29 -8.62
C ALA A 203 -12.37 28.59 -8.13
N ALA A 204 -11.92 29.84 -8.19
CA ALA A 204 -10.56 30.15 -7.74
C ALA A 204 -10.40 30.01 -6.21
N LEU A 205 -11.42 30.42 -5.44
CA LEU A 205 -11.42 30.41 -3.97
C LEU A 205 -12.77 30.83 -3.33
N ALA A 206 -13.60 31.58 -4.03
CA ALA A 206 -14.76 32.27 -3.44
C ALA A 206 -16.10 31.70 -3.93
N GLY A 207 -16.08 30.62 -4.70
CA GLY A 207 -17.25 30.16 -5.45
C GLY A 207 -17.48 31.02 -6.69
N THR A 208 -18.69 30.96 -7.24
CA THR A 208 -19.05 31.68 -8.46
C THR A 208 -20.45 32.31 -8.34
N SER A 209 -20.69 33.37 -9.11
CA SER A 209 -22.03 34.01 -9.22
C SER A 209 -22.96 33.32 -10.21
N PHE A 210 -22.46 32.34 -10.97
CA PHE A 210 -23.29 31.52 -11.86
C PHE A 210 -24.18 30.56 -11.05
N PRO A 211 -25.38 30.25 -11.54
CA PRO A 211 -26.31 29.34 -10.84
C PRO A 211 -25.92 27.85 -11.02
N ILE A 212 -24.68 27.49 -10.68
CA ILE A 212 -24.18 26.15 -10.81
C ILE A 212 -24.79 25.20 -9.77
N ASP A 213 -24.89 23.91 -10.12
CA ASP A 213 -25.31 22.85 -9.23
C ASP A 213 -24.13 21.92 -8.88
N ARG A 214 -23.53 22.16 -7.71
CA ARG A 214 -22.39 21.38 -7.22
C ARG A 214 -22.76 19.97 -6.76
N GLU A 215 -24.01 19.73 -6.36
CA GLU A 215 -24.51 18.38 -6.02
C GLU A 215 -24.57 17.51 -7.29
N MET A 216 -25.04 18.09 -8.41
CA MET A 216 -25.10 17.39 -9.69
C MET A 216 -23.70 16.95 -10.14
N THR A 217 -22.71 17.82 -10.07
CA THR A 217 -21.32 17.49 -10.46
C THR A 217 -20.68 16.49 -9.51
N ALA A 218 -20.86 16.64 -8.20
CA ALA A 218 -20.37 15.70 -7.21
C ALA A 218 -20.91 14.29 -7.45
N LYS A 219 -22.24 14.16 -7.65
CA LYS A 219 -22.90 12.89 -7.94
C LYS A 219 -22.41 12.27 -9.26
N ALA A 220 -22.25 13.07 -10.32
CA ALA A 220 -21.78 12.59 -11.63
C ALA A 220 -20.35 12.03 -11.55
N LEU A 221 -19.51 12.56 -10.64
CA LEU A 221 -18.13 12.13 -10.41
C LEU A 221 -17.97 11.09 -9.29
N GLY A 222 -19.09 10.63 -8.70
CA GLY A 222 -19.09 9.63 -7.64
C GLY A 222 -18.53 10.12 -6.31
N PHE A 223 -18.57 11.43 -6.05
CA PHE A 223 -18.33 12.00 -4.73
C PHE A 223 -19.59 11.92 -3.87
N ASP A 224 -19.41 11.86 -2.55
CA ASP A 224 -20.52 11.80 -1.61
C ASP A 224 -21.26 13.14 -1.51
N ARG A 225 -20.55 14.26 -1.64
CA ARG A 225 -21.05 15.62 -1.56
C ARG A 225 -20.04 16.64 -2.10
N PRO A 226 -20.45 17.88 -2.37
CA PRO A 226 -19.49 18.97 -2.60
C PRO A 226 -18.77 19.35 -1.30
N ALA A 227 -17.50 19.78 -1.40
CA ALA A 227 -16.74 20.33 -0.29
C ALA A 227 -17.44 21.60 0.26
N ALA A 228 -17.51 21.68 1.58
CA ALA A 228 -18.37 22.66 2.28
C ALA A 228 -17.84 24.10 2.24
N ASN A 229 -16.52 24.28 2.05
CA ASN A 229 -15.89 25.61 2.01
C ASN A 229 -15.03 25.74 0.76
N SER A 230 -15.24 26.82 -0.03
CA SER A 230 -14.56 27.02 -1.30
C SER A 230 -13.07 27.38 -1.17
N LEU A 231 -12.66 28.01 -0.07
CA LEU A 231 -11.24 28.28 0.21
C LEU A 231 -10.47 26.99 0.51
N ASP A 232 -11.05 26.17 1.36
CA ASP A 232 -10.51 24.87 1.76
C ASP A 232 -10.48 23.90 0.57
N ALA A 233 -11.56 23.83 -0.20
CA ALA A 233 -11.72 22.93 -1.33
C ALA A 233 -10.58 23.00 -2.38
N VAL A 234 -10.01 24.17 -2.60
CA VAL A 234 -8.88 24.38 -3.54
C VAL A 234 -7.51 24.35 -2.87
N SER A 235 -7.47 24.42 -1.54
CA SER A 235 -6.25 24.43 -0.73
C SER A 235 -5.88 23.07 -0.17
N ASP A 236 -6.88 22.24 0.14
CA ASP A 236 -6.71 20.94 0.78
C ASP A 236 -5.85 19.97 -0.05
N ARG A 237 -4.90 19.36 0.65
CA ARG A 237 -4.09 18.23 0.16
C ARG A 237 -4.02 17.11 1.19
N ASP A 238 -4.89 17.12 2.21
CA ASP A 238 -4.94 16.08 3.24
C ASP A 238 -5.19 14.71 2.62
N PHE A 239 -6.01 14.63 1.57
CA PHE A 239 -6.28 13.40 0.85
C PHE A 239 -5.02 12.75 0.25
N ALA A 240 -4.09 13.54 -0.25
CA ALA A 240 -2.82 13.07 -0.79
C ALA A 240 -1.83 12.72 0.33
N LEU A 241 -1.78 13.53 1.40
CA LEU A 241 -0.97 13.25 2.60
C LEU A 241 -1.44 11.99 3.32
N GLU A 242 -2.75 11.77 3.42
CA GLU A 242 -3.31 10.58 4.04
C GLU A 242 -3.03 9.32 3.21
N PHE A 243 -3.16 9.40 1.88
CA PHE A 243 -2.72 8.33 0.97
C PHE A 243 -1.25 7.98 1.16
N LEU A 244 -0.36 8.99 1.18
CA LEU A 244 1.09 8.79 1.38
C LEU A 244 1.41 8.26 2.77
N GLY A 245 0.70 8.71 3.81
CA GLY A 245 0.84 8.23 5.18
C GLY A 245 0.45 6.74 5.30
N ALA A 246 -0.71 6.36 4.76
CA ALA A 246 -1.17 4.98 4.71
C ALA A 246 -0.22 4.10 3.88
N SER A 247 0.23 4.61 2.72
CA SER A 247 1.21 3.96 1.85
C SER A 247 2.55 3.73 2.55
N SER A 248 3.01 4.68 3.37
CA SER A 248 4.24 4.55 4.15
C SER A 248 4.16 3.42 5.16
N ILE A 249 3.04 3.28 5.87
CA ILE A 249 2.83 2.18 6.83
C ILE A 249 2.78 0.83 6.10
N CYS A 250 2.03 0.75 5.00
CA CYS A 250 1.95 -0.46 4.17
C CYS A 250 3.34 -0.85 3.62
N ALA A 251 4.11 0.10 3.10
CA ALA A 251 5.45 -0.12 2.61
C ALA A 251 6.41 -0.65 3.70
N MET A 252 6.28 -0.17 4.94
CA MET A 252 7.04 -0.69 6.07
C MET A 252 6.67 -2.16 6.37
N HIS A 253 5.39 -2.54 6.29
CA HIS A 253 4.97 -3.94 6.45
C HIS A 253 5.50 -4.82 5.31
N LEU A 254 5.42 -4.34 4.07
CA LEU A 254 6.02 -5.02 2.90
C LEU A 254 7.53 -5.21 3.06
N SER A 255 8.25 -4.21 3.59
CA SER A 255 9.68 -4.30 3.85
C SER A 255 10.02 -5.36 4.90
N ARG A 256 9.24 -5.46 5.97
CA ARG A 256 9.44 -6.48 7.01
C ARG A 256 9.28 -7.88 6.44
N MET A 257 8.22 -8.11 5.66
CA MET A 257 8.00 -9.40 5.00
C MET A 257 9.10 -9.71 3.98
N ALA A 258 9.51 -8.72 3.20
CA ALA A 258 10.61 -8.86 2.24
C ALA A 258 11.92 -9.26 2.92
N GLU A 259 12.23 -8.65 4.08
CA GLU A 259 13.42 -9.02 4.87
C GLU A 259 13.38 -10.49 5.31
N GLU A 260 12.25 -10.97 5.82
CA GLU A 260 12.11 -12.37 6.20
C GLU A 260 12.26 -13.31 4.98
N LEU A 261 11.70 -12.96 3.82
CA LEU A 261 11.88 -13.75 2.60
C LEU A 261 13.35 -13.80 2.14
N VAL A 262 14.10 -12.69 2.27
CA VAL A 262 15.55 -12.67 1.99
C VAL A 262 16.29 -13.62 2.93
N ILE A 263 16.03 -13.51 4.25
CA ILE A 263 16.65 -14.37 5.26
C ILE A 263 16.28 -15.83 5.01
N TRP A 264 15.00 -16.14 4.83
CA TRP A 264 14.50 -17.51 4.72
C TRP A 264 14.86 -18.21 3.42
N SER A 265 15.09 -17.47 2.34
CA SER A 265 15.56 -18.05 1.07
C SER A 265 17.07 -18.28 1.03
N SER A 266 17.83 -17.78 2.02
CA SER A 266 19.28 -17.96 2.11
C SER A 266 19.68 -19.42 2.34
N ALA A 267 20.92 -19.77 1.92
CA ALA A 267 21.48 -21.11 2.12
C ALA A 267 21.61 -21.53 3.60
N GLN A 268 21.61 -20.57 4.52
CA GLN A 268 21.69 -20.80 5.95
C GLN A 268 20.35 -21.22 6.55
N PHE A 269 19.24 -20.60 6.10
CA PHE A 269 17.89 -20.91 6.60
C PHE A 269 17.17 -21.94 5.74
N ARG A 270 17.12 -21.77 4.45
CA ARG A 270 16.42 -22.67 3.49
C ARG A 270 14.98 -22.97 3.87
N PHE A 271 14.27 -22.01 4.48
CA PHE A 271 12.89 -22.17 4.91
C PHE A 271 11.91 -22.01 3.74
N VAL A 272 12.26 -21.18 2.75
CA VAL A 272 11.47 -20.97 1.55
C VAL A 272 12.33 -21.09 0.28
N ALA A 273 11.71 -21.49 -0.80
CA ALA A 273 12.24 -21.35 -2.15
C ALA A 273 11.33 -20.39 -2.93
N LEU A 274 11.91 -19.29 -3.42
CA LEU A 274 11.23 -18.39 -4.34
C LEU A 274 11.24 -19.00 -5.74
N SER A 275 10.16 -18.78 -6.50
CA SER A 275 10.08 -19.24 -7.88
C SER A 275 11.09 -18.49 -8.78
N ASP A 276 11.45 -19.11 -9.91
CA ASP A 276 12.34 -18.48 -10.91
C ASP A 276 11.77 -17.17 -11.47
N ARG A 277 10.47 -16.98 -11.38
CA ARG A 277 9.77 -15.76 -11.85
C ARG A 277 10.09 -14.52 -11.00
N PHE A 278 10.52 -14.71 -9.76
CA PHE A 278 10.82 -13.65 -8.79
C PHE A 278 12.26 -13.70 -8.26
N SER A 279 13.12 -14.44 -8.96
CA SER A 279 14.54 -14.58 -8.63
C SER A 279 15.38 -14.28 -9.83
N THR A 280 16.64 -13.86 -9.63
CA THR A 280 17.62 -13.75 -10.69
C THR A 280 18.80 -14.68 -10.47
N GLY A 281 19.54 -14.98 -11.56
CA GLY A 281 20.78 -15.73 -11.49
C GLY A 281 22.00 -14.81 -11.38
N SER A 282 23.18 -15.43 -11.31
CA SER A 282 24.46 -14.72 -11.38
C SER A 282 25.12 -14.99 -12.73
N SER A 283 25.71 -13.96 -13.34
CA SER A 283 26.46 -14.09 -14.61
C SER A 283 27.74 -14.90 -14.48
N ILE A 284 28.26 -15.09 -13.26
CA ILE A 284 29.52 -15.79 -12.99
C ILE A 284 29.33 -17.05 -12.12
N MET A 285 28.26 -17.12 -11.33
CA MET A 285 27.99 -18.23 -10.40
C MET A 285 26.68 -18.93 -10.80
N PRO A 286 26.73 -20.02 -11.61
CA PRO A 286 25.54 -20.61 -12.20
C PRO A 286 24.59 -21.26 -11.18
N GLN A 287 25.06 -21.55 -9.97
CA GLN A 287 24.27 -22.13 -8.88
C GLN A 287 23.50 -21.07 -8.05
N LYS A 288 23.81 -19.76 -8.23
CA LYS A 288 23.29 -18.69 -7.37
C LYS A 288 21.91 -18.22 -7.85
N LYS A 289 20.96 -18.21 -6.93
CA LYS A 289 19.63 -17.56 -7.08
C LYS A 289 19.53 -16.42 -6.07
N ASN A 290 19.18 -15.23 -6.54
CA ASN A 290 19.07 -14.03 -5.73
C ASN A 290 17.59 -13.68 -5.50
N PRO A 291 17.20 -13.24 -4.29
CA PRO A 291 15.83 -12.80 -3.98
C PRO A 291 15.61 -11.33 -4.38
N ASP A 292 15.99 -10.92 -5.61
CA ASP A 292 16.04 -9.52 -6.02
C ASP A 292 14.70 -8.80 -5.87
N ALA A 293 13.58 -9.48 -6.11
CA ALA A 293 12.26 -8.88 -5.95
C ALA A 293 12.00 -8.45 -4.49
N ALA A 294 12.36 -9.30 -3.52
CA ALA A 294 12.25 -8.97 -2.11
C ALA A 294 13.20 -7.83 -1.71
N GLU A 295 14.45 -7.85 -2.18
CA GLU A 295 15.43 -6.79 -1.91
C GLU A 295 14.97 -5.44 -2.49
N LEU A 296 14.42 -5.43 -3.70
CA LEU A 296 13.89 -4.22 -4.33
C LEU A 296 12.65 -3.68 -3.61
N ILE A 297 11.74 -4.53 -3.14
CA ILE A 297 10.61 -4.09 -2.31
C ILE A 297 11.13 -3.38 -1.06
N ARG A 298 12.09 -3.98 -0.35
CA ARG A 298 12.73 -3.41 0.83
C ARG A 298 13.32 -2.02 0.55
N ALA A 299 13.97 -1.84 -0.61
CA ALA A 299 14.57 -0.58 -1.01
C ALA A 299 13.54 0.49 -1.43
N LYS A 300 12.44 0.10 -2.10
CA LYS A 300 11.40 1.02 -2.60
C LYS A 300 10.67 1.79 -1.50
N VAL A 301 10.66 1.28 -0.27
CA VAL A 301 10.11 1.96 0.91
C VAL A 301 10.67 3.37 1.06
N GLY A 302 11.96 3.58 0.77
CA GLY A 302 12.60 4.89 0.86
C GLY A 302 11.98 5.94 -0.07
N ARG A 303 11.50 5.55 -1.26
CA ARG A 303 10.81 6.46 -2.19
C ARG A 303 9.45 6.89 -1.64
N ILE A 304 8.67 5.94 -1.11
CA ILE A 304 7.33 6.20 -0.56
C ILE A 304 7.41 7.10 0.68
N PHE A 305 8.34 6.82 1.60
CA PHE A 305 8.61 7.67 2.76
C PHE A 305 9.10 9.06 2.36
N GLY A 306 10.02 9.12 1.38
CA GLY A 306 10.53 10.39 0.85
C GLY A 306 9.41 11.25 0.27
N ALA A 307 8.49 10.67 -0.49
CA ALA A 307 7.34 11.35 -1.07
C ALA A 307 6.41 11.93 0.00
N ASN A 308 6.11 11.18 1.07
CA ASN A 308 5.30 11.66 2.19
C ASN A 308 5.95 12.87 2.87
N THR A 309 7.24 12.79 3.15
CA THR A 309 8.00 13.88 3.76
C THR A 309 8.05 15.10 2.82
N ALA A 310 8.28 14.90 1.53
CA ALA A 310 8.35 15.97 0.54
C ALA A 310 7.04 16.75 0.47
N LEU A 311 5.90 16.07 0.36
CA LEU A 311 4.60 16.76 0.31
C LEU A 311 4.28 17.50 1.61
N MET A 312 4.62 16.95 2.78
CA MET A 312 4.51 17.65 4.06
C MET A 312 5.33 18.95 4.06
N MET A 313 6.55 18.93 3.46
CA MET A 313 7.41 20.11 3.36
C MET A 313 6.86 21.14 2.37
N VAL A 314 6.24 20.72 1.27
CA VAL A 314 5.55 21.62 0.34
C VAL A 314 4.39 22.34 1.04
N MET A 315 3.53 21.59 1.73
CA MET A 315 2.30 22.12 2.30
C MET A 315 2.52 22.97 3.56
N LYS A 316 3.57 22.69 4.35
CA LYS A 316 3.80 23.43 5.60
C LYS A 316 3.97 24.91 5.38
N GLY A 317 3.22 25.71 6.12
CA GLY A 317 3.35 27.18 6.13
C GLY A 317 2.80 27.89 4.89
N LEU A 318 2.19 27.17 3.94
CA LEU A 318 1.49 27.82 2.83
C LEU A 318 0.23 28.52 3.34
N PRO A 319 -0.02 29.76 2.88
CA PRO A 319 -1.30 30.41 3.14
C PRO A 319 -2.41 29.76 2.29
N LEU A 320 -3.67 29.96 2.71
CA LEU A 320 -4.80 29.70 1.83
C LEU A 320 -4.75 30.67 0.63
N THR A 321 -5.09 30.32 -0.55
CA THR A 321 -5.75 29.13 -1.04
C THR A 321 -4.85 28.27 -1.90
N TYR A 322 -4.22 28.88 -2.90
CA TYR A 322 -3.32 28.24 -3.85
C TYR A 322 -2.04 29.09 -3.99
N SER A 323 -0.92 28.42 -3.89
CA SER A 323 0.39 28.93 -4.27
C SER A 323 1.01 27.99 -5.30
N LYS A 324 1.88 28.48 -6.18
CA LYS A 324 2.51 27.66 -7.23
C LYS A 324 3.34 26.49 -6.66
N ASP A 325 3.77 26.59 -5.40
CA ASP A 325 4.37 25.50 -4.61
C ASP A 325 3.57 24.20 -4.70
N MET A 326 2.24 24.30 -4.76
CA MET A 326 1.34 23.16 -4.86
C MET A 326 1.42 22.40 -6.20
N GLN A 327 2.17 22.89 -7.18
CA GLN A 327 2.50 22.11 -8.37
C GLN A 327 3.39 20.90 -8.05
N GLU A 328 4.22 21.03 -7.00
CA GLU A 328 5.09 19.96 -6.51
C GLU A 328 4.35 18.84 -5.74
N ASP A 329 3.03 18.95 -5.60
CA ASP A 329 2.22 17.94 -4.89
C ASP A 329 2.08 16.62 -5.66
N LYS A 330 2.12 16.64 -7.00
CA LYS A 330 1.71 15.52 -7.85
C LYS A 330 2.81 14.49 -8.11
N GLU A 331 4.01 14.91 -8.51
CA GLU A 331 5.09 13.99 -8.88
C GLU A 331 5.43 13.01 -7.74
N GLN A 332 5.48 13.52 -6.51
CA GLN A 332 5.76 12.73 -5.33
C GLN A 332 4.69 11.65 -5.09
N VAL A 333 3.43 12.03 -5.25
CA VAL A 333 2.29 11.11 -5.08
C VAL A 333 2.25 10.08 -6.19
N PHE A 334 2.50 10.49 -7.43
CA PHE A 334 2.55 9.59 -8.58
C PHE A 334 3.67 8.56 -8.43
N ASP A 335 4.87 8.97 -8.05
CA ASP A 335 6.00 8.06 -7.84
C ASP A 335 5.74 7.08 -6.68
N ALA A 336 5.18 7.58 -5.58
CA ALA A 336 4.83 6.73 -4.43
C ALA A 336 3.77 5.69 -4.80
N ALA A 337 2.73 6.08 -5.55
CA ALA A 337 1.69 5.16 -6.00
C ALA A 337 2.26 4.06 -6.90
N ASP A 338 3.06 4.43 -7.92
CA ASP A 338 3.69 3.45 -8.82
C ASP A 338 4.56 2.44 -8.05
N ASN A 339 5.35 2.93 -7.09
CA ASN A 339 6.21 2.06 -6.30
C ASN A 339 5.42 1.18 -5.31
N LEU A 340 4.31 1.67 -4.75
CA LEU A 340 3.44 0.89 -3.89
C LEU A 340 2.75 -0.23 -4.69
N MET A 341 2.14 0.10 -5.84
CA MET A 341 1.44 -0.88 -6.68
C MET A 341 2.39 -1.97 -7.15
N LEU A 342 3.60 -1.59 -7.60
CA LEU A 342 4.61 -2.55 -8.02
C LEU A 342 5.07 -3.44 -6.87
N ALA A 343 5.26 -2.89 -5.67
CA ALA A 343 5.66 -3.65 -4.49
C ALA A 343 4.57 -4.62 -4.03
N LEU A 344 3.29 -4.22 -4.04
CA LEU A 344 2.16 -5.09 -3.73
C LEU A 344 2.05 -6.25 -4.71
N ALA A 345 2.12 -5.97 -6.01
CA ALA A 345 2.03 -6.99 -7.05
C ALA A 345 3.21 -7.99 -6.98
N ALA A 346 4.43 -7.50 -6.74
CA ALA A 346 5.61 -8.37 -6.61
C ALA A 346 5.53 -9.22 -5.34
N MET A 347 5.08 -8.66 -4.21
CA MET A 347 4.92 -9.40 -2.96
C MET A 347 3.82 -10.46 -3.09
N GLU A 348 2.66 -10.11 -3.66
CA GLU A 348 1.59 -11.08 -3.94
C GLU A 348 2.10 -12.25 -4.77
N GLY A 349 2.78 -11.96 -5.88
CA GLY A 349 3.32 -12.99 -6.76
C GLY A 349 4.36 -13.88 -6.06
N MET A 350 5.27 -13.31 -5.26
CA MET A 350 6.22 -14.11 -4.48
C MET A 350 5.52 -15.02 -3.48
N VAL A 351 4.56 -14.49 -2.72
CA VAL A 351 3.82 -15.26 -1.71
C VAL A 351 3.01 -16.39 -2.33
N ARG A 352 2.35 -16.13 -3.45
CA ARG A 352 1.57 -17.12 -4.18
C ARG A 352 2.43 -18.25 -4.73
N ASP A 353 3.60 -17.91 -5.27
CA ASP A 353 4.45 -18.84 -6.01
C ASP A 353 5.55 -19.50 -5.13
N MET A 354 5.81 -19.00 -3.91
CA MET A 354 6.84 -19.57 -3.04
C MET A 354 6.43 -20.94 -2.50
N SER A 355 7.43 -21.78 -2.26
CA SER A 355 7.26 -23.04 -1.54
C SER A 355 8.01 -23.04 -0.22
N ALA A 356 7.32 -23.41 0.85
CA ALA A 356 7.94 -23.62 2.15
C ALA A 356 8.64 -24.99 2.22
N ASN A 357 9.84 -25.04 2.80
CA ASN A 357 10.58 -26.26 3.04
C ASN A 357 10.24 -26.80 4.44
N ARG A 358 9.24 -27.67 4.49
CA ARG A 358 8.70 -28.22 5.73
C ARG A 358 9.76 -28.91 6.59
N ASP A 359 10.68 -29.66 5.97
CA ASP A 359 11.73 -30.40 6.68
C ASP A 359 12.72 -29.45 7.37
N SER A 360 13.13 -28.38 6.65
CA SER A 360 14.03 -27.36 7.21
C SER A 360 13.36 -26.57 8.34
N LEU A 361 12.08 -26.26 8.20
CA LEU A 361 11.28 -25.59 9.24
C LEU A 361 11.17 -26.46 10.50
N ALA A 362 10.80 -27.72 10.37
CA ALA A 362 10.65 -28.65 11.48
C ALA A 362 12.00 -28.91 12.20
N ALA A 363 13.07 -29.14 11.43
CA ALA A 363 14.40 -29.34 12.00
C ALA A 363 14.88 -28.12 12.80
N ALA A 364 14.67 -26.90 12.28
CA ALA A 364 15.02 -25.69 12.98
C ALA A 364 14.16 -25.43 14.22
N ALA A 365 12.89 -25.79 14.18
CA ALA A 365 11.97 -25.66 15.33
C ALA A 365 12.37 -26.57 16.50
N GLY A 366 12.92 -27.76 16.22
CA GLY A 366 13.39 -28.70 17.24
C GLY A 366 14.75 -28.37 17.84
N SER A 367 15.44 -27.33 17.35
CA SER A 367 16.77 -26.97 17.82
C SER A 367 16.74 -25.90 18.92
N GLY A 368 17.80 -25.87 19.75
CA GLY A 368 18.03 -24.77 20.70
C GLY A 368 17.10 -24.79 21.91
N PHE A 369 16.70 -25.96 22.36
CA PHE A 369 15.86 -26.12 23.55
C PHE A 369 14.52 -25.36 23.48
N SER A 370 13.93 -25.27 22.31
CA SER A 370 12.73 -24.46 22.04
C SER A 370 11.52 -24.80 22.92
N THR A 371 11.47 -25.99 23.51
CA THR A 371 10.41 -26.47 24.39
C THR A 371 10.74 -26.31 25.89
N ALA A 372 11.84 -25.64 26.24
CA ALA A 372 12.21 -25.41 27.64
C ALA A 372 11.12 -24.70 28.45
N THR A 373 10.38 -23.77 27.84
CA THR A 373 9.23 -23.11 28.48
C THR A 373 8.12 -24.10 28.80
N ASP A 374 7.86 -25.10 27.94
CA ASP A 374 6.85 -26.13 28.18
C ASP A 374 7.22 -27.00 29.38
N LEU A 375 8.51 -27.29 29.56
CA LEU A 375 9.01 -27.96 30.75
C LEU A 375 8.78 -27.13 32.02
N ALA A 376 9.11 -25.84 31.98
CA ALA A 376 8.87 -24.96 33.14
C ALA A 376 7.37 -24.90 33.46
N ASP A 377 6.52 -24.78 32.46
CA ASP A 377 5.06 -24.76 32.62
C ASP A 377 4.52 -26.08 33.18
N TRP A 378 5.11 -27.22 32.78
CA TRP A 378 4.78 -28.52 33.34
C TRP A 378 5.12 -28.62 34.82
N LEU A 379 6.33 -28.18 35.24
CA LEU A 379 6.77 -28.13 36.65
C LEU A 379 5.80 -27.29 37.51
N VAL A 380 5.34 -26.16 36.96
CA VAL A 380 4.36 -25.32 37.67
C VAL A 380 3.00 -26.01 37.79
N ARG A 381 2.49 -26.58 36.67
CA ARG A 381 1.12 -27.15 36.62
C ARG A 381 1.00 -28.48 37.33
N VAL A 382 1.99 -29.35 37.22
CA VAL A 382 1.94 -30.72 37.72
C VAL A 382 2.53 -30.81 39.13
N LEU A 383 3.69 -30.19 39.38
CA LEU A 383 4.36 -30.25 40.69
C LEU A 383 3.99 -29.08 41.62
N GLY A 384 3.17 -28.10 41.15
CA GLY A 384 2.81 -26.95 41.95
C GLY A 384 3.96 -26.00 42.26
N MET A 385 5.08 -26.11 41.52
CA MET A 385 6.29 -25.34 41.74
C MET A 385 6.08 -23.86 41.44
N PRO A 386 6.59 -22.91 42.23
CA PRO A 386 6.63 -21.52 41.86
C PRO A 386 7.39 -21.32 40.52
N PHE A 387 6.87 -20.46 39.61
CA PHE A 387 7.45 -20.31 38.30
C PHE A 387 8.95 -20.00 38.30
N ARG A 388 9.43 -19.19 39.26
CA ARG A 388 10.84 -18.83 39.36
C ARG A 388 11.71 -20.05 39.68
N ASP A 389 11.22 -20.95 40.50
CA ASP A 389 11.93 -22.22 40.88
C ASP A 389 11.86 -23.20 39.67
N ALA A 390 10.72 -23.30 39.01
CA ALA A 390 10.56 -24.08 37.79
C ALA A 390 11.55 -23.62 36.71
N HIS A 391 11.73 -22.31 36.54
CA HIS A 391 12.69 -21.73 35.59
C HIS A 391 14.13 -22.13 35.94
N HIS A 392 14.53 -22.15 37.25
CA HIS A 392 15.85 -22.59 37.65
C HIS A 392 16.07 -24.10 37.41
N VAL A 393 15.09 -24.92 37.72
CA VAL A 393 15.15 -26.40 37.46
C VAL A 393 15.28 -26.62 35.94
N THR A 394 14.46 -25.94 35.15
CA THR A 394 14.52 -26.02 33.66
C THR A 394 15.89 -25.59 33.14
N GLY A 395 16.44 -24.47 33.63
CA GLY A 395 17.77 -23.99 33.23
C GLY A 395 18.87 -25.00 33.58
N SER A 396 18.75 -25.69 34.70
CA SER A 396 19.70 -26.76 35.09
C SER A 396 19.60 -27.99 34.18
N LEU A 397 18.40 -28.35 33.75
CA LEU A 397 18.15 -29.42 32.77
C LEU A 397 18.67 -29.09 31.39
N VAL A 398 18.50 -27.85 30.95
CA VAL A 398 19.07 -27.33 29.67
C VAL A 398 20.61 -27.44 29.74
N ALA A 399 21.24 -26.97 30.81
CA ALA A 399 22.71 -27.06 30.97
C ALA A 399 23.20 -28.52 31.00
N LEU A 400 22.43 -29.43 31.62
CA LEU A 400 22.74 -30.86 31.63
C LEU A 400 22.66 -31.46 30.21
N ALA A 401 21.60 -31.14 29.46
CA ALA A 401 21.40 -31.59 28.09
C ALA A 401 22.50 -31.07 27.16
N GLU A 402 22.82 -29.76 27.26
CA GLU A 402 23.90 -29.11 26.51
C GLU A 402 25.27 -29.76 26.80
N GLY A 403 25.58 -29.99 28.06
CA GLY A 403 26.82 -30.67 28.47
C GLY A 403 26.95 -32.11 27.95
N ARG A 404 25.84 -32.75 27.56
CA ARG A 404 25.80 -34.10 26.96
C ARG A 404 25.66 -34.10 25.44
N GLY A 405 25.54 -32.92 24.81
CA GLY A 405 25.30 -32.80 23.40
C GLY A 405 23.94 -33.38 22.95
N ARG A 406 22.90 -33.26 23.79
CA ARG A 406 21.54 -33.76 23.60
C ARG A 406 20.53 -32.61 23.68
N ASP A 407 19.32 -32.83 23.19
CA ASP A 407 18.20 -31.93 23.46
C ASP A 407 17.37 -32.43 24.67
N LEU A 408 16.45 -31.61 25.20
CA LEU A 408 15.60 -31.95 26.35
C LEU A 408 14.80 -33.28 26.17
N PRO A 409 14.16 -33.55 25.01
CA PRO A 409 13.48 -34.79 24.79
C PRO A 409 14.39 -36.05 24.82
N ASP A 410 15.70 -35.88 24.63
CA ASP A 410 16.66 -36.98 24.55
C ASP A 410 17.26 -37.33 25.94
N LEU A 411 16.94 -36.56 26.99
CA LEU A 411 17.31 -36.89 28.35
C LEU A 411 16.49 -38.10 28.85
N THR A 412 17.12 -38.91 29.71
CA THR A 412 16.40 -40.00 30.38
C THR A 412 15.65 -39.46 31.60
N LEU A 413 14.67 -40.25 32.12
CA LEU A 413 14.01 -39.89 33.37
C LEU A 413 15.00 -39.74 34.52
N ASP A 414 16.00 -40.66 34.59
CA ASP A 414 17.06 -40.59 35.60
C ASP A 414 17.87 -39.28 35.50
N ASP A 415 18.12 -38.80 34.28
CA ASP A 415 18.77 -37.50 34.06
C ASP A 415 17.90 -36.34 34.59
N MET A 416 16.59 -36.36 34.29
CA MET A 416 15.64 -35.38 34.78
C MET A 416 15.56 -35.40 36.32
N GLN A 417 15.46 -36.60 36.92
CA GLN A 417 15.37 -36.78 38.35
C GLN A 417 16.68 -36.46 39.09
N SER A 418 17.83 -36.50 38.41
CA SER A 418 19.09 -36.08 38.97
C SER A 418 19.10 -34.57 39.31
N VAL A 419 18.28 -33.78 38.65
CA VAL A 419 18.10 -32.34 38.88
C VAL A 419 16.92 -32.09 39.82
N HIS A 420 15.77 -32.77 39.62
CA HIS A 420 14.63 -32.66 40.51
C HIS A 420 13.88 -34.01 40.65
N ALA A 421 13.96 -34.59 41.82
CA ALA A 421 13.55 -35.97 42.05
C ALA A 421 12.04 -36.27 41.84
N GLU A 422 11.18 -35.25 41.91
CA GLU A 422 9.74 -35.38 41.73
C GLU A 422 9.30 -35.38 40.27
N ILE A 423 10.20 -35.23 39.29
CA ILE A 423 9.87 -35.32 37.88
C ILE A 423 9.45 -36.75 37.53
N THR A 424 8.35 -36.86 36.84
CA THR A 424 7.77 -38.13 36.40
C THR A 424 7.82 -38.29 34.88
N ASP A 425 7.62 -39.48 34.37
CA ASP A 425 7.76 -39.85 32.95
C ASP A 425 6.83 -39.04 32.02
N ASP A 426 5.69 -38.56 32.53
CA ASP A 426 4.75 -37.74 31.78
C ASP A 426 5.31 -36.38 31.35
N VAL A 427 6.44 -35.92 31.89
CA VAL A 427 7.16 -34.71 31.43
C VAL A 427 7.53 -34.80 29.95
N PHE A 428 7.83 -36.01 29.44
CA PHE A 428 8.18 -36.16 28.02
C PHE A 428 7.01 -35.92 27.06
N THR A 429 5.79 -35.93 27.56
CA THR A 429 4.60 -35.58 26.74
C THR A 429 4.54 -34.12 26.34
N VAL A 430 5.25 -33.25 27.01
CA VAL A 430 5.26 -31.79 26.72
C VAL A 430 6.49 -31.31 25.97
N LEU A 431 7.53 -32.14 25.83
CA LEU A 431 8.82 -31.75 25.28
C LEU A 431 8.93 -31.81 23.75
N GLY A 432 7.94 -32.36 23.06
CA GLY A 432 7.91 -32.36 21.59
C GLY A 432 7.42 -31.03 21.03
N VAL A 433 8.03 -30.56 19.92
CA VAL A 433 7.64 -29.30 19.27
C VAL A 433 6.17 -29.29 18.84
N GLU A 434 5.64 -30.42 18.39
CA GLU A 434 4.23 -30.57 18.02
C GLU A 434 3.30 -30.43 19.23
N ASN A 435 3.69 -31.00 20.37
CA ASN A 435 2.95 -30.85 21.62
C ASN A 435 2.97 -29.42 22.13
N SER A 436 4.12 -28.76 22.02
CA SER A 436 4.28 -27.36 22.35
C SER A 436 3.30 -26.51 21.55
N VAL A 437 3.30 -26.59 20.22
CA VAL A 437 2.41 -25.84 19.32
C VAL A 437 0.93 -26.14 19.63
N ASN A 438 0.55 -27.42 19.75
CA ASN A 438 -0.84 -27.84 20.01
C ASN A 438 -1.37 -27.34 21.36
N SER A 439 -0.49 -27.09 22.34
CA SER A 439 -0.85 -26.60 23.68
C SER A 439 -1.27 -25.12 23.70
N ARG A 440 -0.92 -24.34 22.70
CA ARG A 440 -1.15 -22.88 22.63
C ARG A 440 -2.57 -22.55 22.15
N MET A 441 -3.57 -22.97 22.91
CA MET A 441 -5.01 -22.86 22.57
C MET A 441 -5.65 -21.51 22.94
N SER A 442 -4.92 -20.57 23.52
CA SER A 442 -5.44 -19.23 23.80
C SER A 442 -5.87 -18.54 22.50
N TYR A 443 -6.86 -17.63 22.57
CA TYR A 443 -7.30 -16.86 21.41
C TYR A 443 -6.09 -16.15 20.74
N GLY A 444 -5.92 -16.36 19.44
CA GLY A 444 -4.76 -15.84 18.70
C GLY A 444 -3.47 -16.64 18.89
N GLY A 445 -3.52 -17.79 19.61
CA GLY A 445 -2.37 -18.67 19.79
C GLY A 445 -2.01 -19.47 18.53
N THR A 446 -0.87 -20.15 18.56
CA THR A 446 -0.31 -20.84 17.39
C THR A 446 -0.87 -22.26 17.17
N ALA A 447 -1.71 -22.78 18.07
CA ALA A 447 -2.31 -24.12 17.85
C ALA A 447 -3.05 -24.17 16.50
N PRO A 448 -2.91 -25.26 15.72
CA PRO A 448 -3.55 -25.37 14.40
C PRO A 448 -5.05 -25.07 14.41
N ALA A 449 -5.76 -25.41 15.49
CA ALA A 449 -7.18 -25.09 15.65
C ALA A 449 -7.43 -23.57 15.71
N GLN A 450 -6.57 -22.83 16.40
CA GLN A 450 -6.66 -21.36 16.49
C GLN A 450 -6.28 -20.72 15.16
N VAL A 451 -5.28 -21.24 14.47
CA VAL A 451 -4.88 -20.77 13.13
C VAL A 451 -6.03 -20.94 12.13
N ARG A 452 -6.66 -22.12 12.09
CA ARG A 452 -7.82 -22.39 11.23
C ARG A 452 -9.00 -21.45 11.55
N ALA A 453 -9.25 -21.19 12.83
CA ALA A 453 -10.28 -20.23 13.25
C ALA A 453 -9.98 -18.80 12.76
N GLN A 454 -8.70 -18.36 12.81
CA GLN A 454 -8.28 -17.07 12.26
C GLN A 454 -8.46 -17.01 10.73
N ILE A 455 -8.10 -18.08 10.01
CA ILE A 455 -8.27 -18.17 8.56
C ILE A 455 -9.76 -18.03 8.20
N GLU A 456 -10.65 -18.78 8.84
CA GLU A 456 -12.09 -18.68 8.57
C GLU A 456 -12.65 -17.32 8.89
N ARG A 457 -12.22 -16.68 9.97
CA ARG A 457 -12.59 -15.29 10.28
C ARG A 457 -12.21 -14.34 9.14
N TRP A 458 -11.01 -14.47 8.61
CA TRP A 458 -10.57 -13.60 7.50
C TRP A 458 -11.27 -13.90 6.18
N LYS A 459 -11.54 -15.18 5.87
CA LYS A 459 -12.36 -15.53 4.70
C LYS A 459 -13.73 -14.84 4.75
N SER A 460 -14.41 -14.90 5.91
CA SER A 460 -15.70 -14.21 6.10
C SER A 460 -15.63 -12.69 6.04
N LEU A 461 -14.48 -12.07 6.35
CA LEU A 461 -14.30 -10.62 6.24
C LEU A 461 -14.03 -10.16 4.79
N LEU A 462 -13.64 -11.10 3.91
CA LEU A 462 -13.33 -10.82 2.51
C LEU A 462 -14.50 -11.15 1.55
N GLU A 463 -15.56 -11.79 2.05
CA GLU A 463 -16.84 -12.00 1.36
C GLU A 463 -17.71 -10.72 1.41
#